data_acaa7595e33edf154c32d3f75f02ad6a
#
_entry.id   acaa7595e33edf154c32d3f75f02ad6a
#
_cell.length_a   1.000
_cell.length_b   1.000
_cell.length_c   1.000
_cell.angle_alpha   90.00
_cell.angle_beta   90.00
_cell.angle_gamma   90.00
#
_symmetry.space_group_name_H-M   'P 1'
#
loop_
_entity.id
_entity.type
_entity.pdbx_description
1 polymer ?
#
loop_
_entity_poly.entity_id
_entity_poly.type
_entity_poly.pdbx_seq_one_letter_code
_entity_poly.pdbx_strand_id
1 'polypeptide(L)'
;SEKYVYSDDLLFATLDTSTRRLDFSNTKVTLTDTVGFIDNLSKELNDSFLTTLEEIKFSDMLLVVIDASNNIDGQIATIDKSLGDLEMDEKEIIYVFNKMDKVSDPTAASLYKREYERIFISARDDRDLEKLKEEIVKVIKEDYRQVTMHISFEKGAILDYFMTNYDILNTDYDNKGTIIELKISKGDYGKYESYIK
;
A
#
# COMPACT_ATOMS: atom_id res chain seq x y z
N SER A 1 22.71 2.54 12.09
CA SER A 1 22.61 1.60 13.23
C SER A 1 21.33 0.79 13.05
N GLU A 2 21.51 -0.48 12.65
CA GLU A 2 20.45 -1.47 12.52
C GLU A 2 19.89 -1.76 13.91
N LYS A 3 18.63 -1.41 14.13
CA LYS A 3 17.88 -1.93 15.27
C LYS A 3 17.28 -3.27 14.86
N TYR A 4 17.85 -4.35 15.37
CA TYR A 4 17.21 -5.66 15.38
C TYR A 4 15.86 -5.54 16.09
N VAL A 5 14.78 -5.84 15.38
CA VAL A 5 13.46 -5.97 15.98
C VAL A 5 13.41 -7.35 16.62
N TYR A 6 13.35 -7.39 17.94
CA TYR A 6 13.06 -8.61 18.67
C TYR A 6 11.63 -9.05 18.34
N SER A 7 11.49 -10.28 17.83
CA SER A 7 10.21 -10.95 17.67
C SER A 7 9.93 -11.70 18.97
N ASP A 8 9.30 -11.03 19.92
CA ASP A 8 8.71 -11.70 21.07
C ASP A 8 7.27 -12.09 20.76
N ASP A 9 6.85 -13.26 21.20
CA ASP A 9 5.46 -13.78 21.17
C ASP A 9 4.53 -12.99 22.12
N LEU A 10 4.70 -11.70 22.22
CA LEU A 10 3.84 -10.82 23.00
C LEU A 10 2.59 -10.48 22.18
N LEU A 11 1.45 -10.99 22.63
CA LEU A 11 0.13 -10.46 22.30
C LEU A 11 0.17 -8.95 22.61
N PHE A 12 -0.04 -8.07 21.60
CA PHE A 12 0.07 -6.61 21.69
C PHE A 12 1.49 -6.02 21.48
N ALA A 13 2.20 -6.46 20.45
CA ALA A 13 3.51 -5.87 20.13
C ALA A 13 3.41 -4.39 19.67
N THR A 14 2.24 -3.91 19.25
CA THR A 14 2.02 -2.52 18.82
C THR A 14 0.79 -1.94 19.51
N LEU A 15 0.99 -1.08 20.49
CA LEU A 15 -0.05 -0.28 21.16
C LEU A 15 -0.20 1.11 20.52
N ASP A 16 0.85 1.59 19.85
CA ASP A 16 0.87 2.86 19.10
C ASP A 16 1.10 2.57 17.61
N THR A 17 0.38 3.25 16.74
CA THR A 17 0.59 3.15 15.30
C THR A 17 2.00 3.64 14.92
N SER A 18 2.70 2.85 14.10
CA SER A 18 4.04 3.21 13.62
C SER A 18 3.98 3.54 12.14
N THR A 19 4.17 4.81 11.81
CA THR A 19 4.15 5.28 10.43
C THR A 19 5.56 5.46 9.88
N ARG A 20 5.84 4.90 8.70
CA ARG A 20 7.13 5.00 8.02
C ARG A 20 6.94 5.44 6.58
N ARG A 21 7.78 6.35 6.13
CA ARG A 21 7.88 6.72 4.71
C ARG A 21 8.88 5.79 4.03
N LEU A 22 8.46 5.23 2.92
CA LEU A 22 9.24 4.30 2.09
C LEU A 22 9.27 4.84 0.67
N ASP A 23 10.37 4.56 -0.04
CA ASP A 23 10.53 4.88 -1.45
C ASP A 23 10.69 3.57 -2.22
N PHE A 24 9.71 3.27 -3.08
CA PHE A 24 9.70 2.07 -3.91
C PHE A 24 9.75 2.49 -5.38
N SER A 25 10.93 2.36 -6.01
CA SER A 25 11.07 2.62 -7.45
C SER A 25 10.43 3.96 -7.88
N ASN A 26 10.82 5.07 -7.27
CA ASN A 26 10.29 6.42 -7.47
C ASN A 26 8.82 6.63 -7.02
N THR A 27 8.23 5.66 -6.33
CA THR A 27 6.90 5.81 -5.72
C THR A 27 7.06 5.99 -4.21
N LYS A 28 6.66 7.15 -3.70
CA LYS A 28 6.71 7.45 -2.26
C LYS A 28 5.47 6.90 -1.59
N VAL A 29 5.67 5.99 -0.65
CA VAL A 29 4.60 5.30 0.09
C VAL A 29 4.74 5.61 1.57
N THR A 30 3.62 5.83 2.23
CA THR A 30 3.55 5.88 3.70
C THR A 30 2.94 4.57 4.18
N LEU A 31 3.72 3.76 4.90
CA LEU A 31 3.25 2.52 5.49
C LEU A 31 2.98 2.75 6.97
N THR A 32 1.74 2.47 7.40
CA THR A 32 1.33 2.54 8.80
C THR A 32 1.07 1.12 9.30
N ASP A 33 1.80 0.71 10.33
CA ASP A 33 1.56 -0.53 11.06
C ASP A 33 0.42 -0.30 12.05
N THR A 34 -0.61 -1.15 11.97
CA THR A 34 -1.79 -1.06 12.82
C THR A 34 -1.75 -2.10 13.92
N VAL A 35 -2.51 -1.87 15.00
CA VAL A 35 -2.76 -2.92 16.00
C VAL A 35 -3.41 -4.11 15.31
N GLY A 36 -2.83 -5.32 15.45
CA GLY A 36 -3.33 -6.53 14.79
C GLY A 36 -4.80 -6.81 15.13
N PHE A 37 -5.56 -7.31 14.15
CA PHE A 37 -6.91 -7.80 14.39
C PHE A 37 -6.84 -9.01 15.33
N ILE A 38 -7.26 -8.80 16.59
CA ILE A 38 -7.27 -9.84 17.60
C ILE A 38 -8.72 -10.28 17.82
N ASP A 39 -8.95 -11.59 17.76
CA ASP A 39 -10.21 -12.19 18.19
C ASP A 39 -10.55 -11.73 19.61
N ASN A 40 -11.73 -11.12 19.79
CA ASN A 40 -12.26 -10.62 21.06
C ASN A 40 -11.55 -9.40 21.66
N LEU A 41 -11.33 -8.35 20.88
CA LEU A 41 -11.03 -7.04 21.46
C LEU A 41 -12.17 -6.61 22.40
N SER A 42 -11.89 -6.69 23.71
CA SER A 42 -12.83 -6.22 24.74
C SER A 42 -13.17 -4.75 24.50
N LYS A 43 -14.42 -4.37 24.73
CA LYS A 43 -14.96 -3.00 24.56
C LYS A 43 -14.20 -1.91 25.35
N GLU A 44 -13.17 -2.26 26.09
CA GLU A 44 -12.37 -1.37 26.95
C GLU A 44 -11.17 -0.71 26.23
N LEU A 45 -10.85 -1.13 24.97
CA LEU A 45 -9.76 -0.54 24.17
C LEU A 45 -10.27 0.45 23.10
N ASN A 46 -11.45 1.06 23.32
CA ASN A 46 -12.17 1.82 22.29
C ASN A 46 -11.41 3.03 21.71
N ASP A 47 -10.66 3.81 22.49
CA ASP A 47 -10.08 5.07 21.99
C ASP A 47 -8.86 4.86 21.09
N SER A 48 -7.93 3.98 21.48
CA SER A 48 -6.77 3.65 20.64
C SER A 48 -7.18 2.89 19.37
N PHE A 49 -8.22 2.07 19.45
CA PHE A 49 -8.78 1.35 18.30
C PHE A 49 -9.50 2.30 17.33
N LEU A 50 -10.25 3.28 17.83
CA LEU A 50 -10.90 4.30 16.99
C LEU A 50 -9.88 5.12 16.19
N THR A 51 -8.75 5.50 16.80
CA THR A 51 -7.66 6.20 16.09
C THR A 51 -7.08 5.33 14.97
N THR A 52 -6.86 4.05 15.24
CA THR A 52 -6.38 3.09 14.21
C THR A 52 -7.39 2.93 13.08
N LEU A 53 -8.69 2.89 13.38
CA LEU A 53 -9.76 2.81 12.37
C LEU A 53 -9.83 4.05 11.50
N GLU A 54 -9.61 5.24 12.06
CA GLU A 54 -9.55 6.46 11.28
C GLU A 54 -8.35 6.45 10.30
N GLU A 55 -7.18 5.99 10.74
CA GLU A 55 -6.02 5.85 9.85
C GLU A 55 -6.29 4.86 8.70
N ILE A 56 -6.93 3.73 8.99
CA ILE A 56 -7.35 2.77 7.96
C ILE A 56 -8.33 3.42 6.97
N LYS A 57 -9.29 4.22 7.45
CA LYS A 57 -10.25 4.94 6.60
C LYS A 57 -9.58 5.92 5.64
N PHE A 58 -8.52 6.58 6.06
CA PHE A 58 -7.79 7.56 5.25
C PHE A 58 -6.68 6.95 4.37
N SER A 59 -6.36 5.67 4.52
CA SER A 59 -5.37 5.00 3.66
C SER A 59 -5.90 4.85 2.23
N ASP A 60 -5.02 4.89 1.25
CA ASP A 60 -5.37 4.64 -0.16
C ASP A 60 -5.53 3.14 -0.44
N MET A 61 -4.82 2.28 0.30
CA MET A 61 -4.78 0.83 0.12
C MET A 61 -4.55 0.11 1.45
N LEU A 62 -5.02 -1.13 1.55
CA LEU A 62 -4.81 -2.01 2.69
C LEU A 62 -3.91 -3.20 2.31
N LEU A 63 -2.95 -3.49 3.17
CA LEU A 63 -2.21 -4.75 3.15
C LEU A 63 -2.77 -5.67 4.24
N VAL A 64 -3.50 -6.70 3.84
CA VAL A 64 -4.06 -7.69 4.75
C VAL A 64 -3.08 -8.85 4.90
N VAL A 65 -2.38 -8.89 6.04
CA VAL A 65 -1.33 -9.90 6.28
C VAL A 65 -1.91 -11.12 7.00
N ILE A 66 -1.79 -12.28 6.37
CA ILE A 66 -2.30 -13.58 6.84
C ILE A 66 -1.12 -14.51 7.13
N ASP A 67 -1.12 -15.16 8.28
CA ASP A 67 -0.19 -16.24 8.58
C ASP A 67 -0.61 -17.51 7.82
N ALA A 68 0.06 -17.77 6.69
CA ALA A 68 -0.25 -18.91 5.84
C ALA A 68 0.05 -20.28 6.49
N SER A 69 0.79 -20.32 7.59
CA SER A 69 1.11 -21.56 8.31
C SER A 69 0.07 -21.96 9.35
N ASN A 70 -0.97 -21.14 9.58
CA ASN A 70 -1.94 -21.35 10.65
C ASN A 70 -3.36 -20.97 10.18
N ASN A 71 -4.36 -21.71 10.56
CA ASN A 71 -5.82 -21.48 10.42
C ASN A 71 -6.24 -20.32 9.49
N ILE A 72 -5.94 -20.44 8.19
CA ILE A 72 -6.23 -19.40 7.19
C ILE A 72 -7.72 -19.04 7.17
N ASP A 73 -8.62 -20.05 7.23
CA ASP A 73 -10.07 -19.82 7.19
C ASP A 73 -10.55 -18.93 8.34
N GLY A 74 -10.07 -19.19 9.56
CA GLY A 74 -10.41 -18.39 10.74
C GLY A 74 -9.90 -16.96 10.64
N GLN A 75 -8.66 -16.78 10.18
CA GLN A 75 -8.08 -15.45 9.96
C GLN A 75 -8.88 -14.66 8.92
N ILE A 76 -9.19 -15.26 7.77
CA ILE A 76 -9.98 -14.63 6.71
C ILE A 76 -11.37 -14.26 7.22
N ALA A 77 -12.08 -15.18 7.91
CA ALA A 77 -13.41 -14.89 8.43
C ALA A 77 -13.43 -13.71 9.41
N THR A 78 -12.42 -13.61 10.28
CA THR A 78 -12.27 -12.50 11.22
C THR A 78 -12.00 -11.17 10.49
N ILE A 79 -11.12 -11.19 9.49
CA ILE A 79 -10.76 -10.02 8.70
C ILE A 79 -11.96 -9.53 7.89
N ASP A 80 -12.64 -10.42 7.16
CA ASP A 80 -13.78 -10.07 6.31
C ASP A 80 -14.92 -9.46 7.14
N LYS A 81 -15.18 -10.04 8.31
CA LYS A 81 -16.14 -9.45 9.25
C LYS A 81 -15.74 -8.03 9.64
N SER A 82 -14.47 -7.82 9.99
CA SER A 82 -13.99 -6.52 10.43
C SER A 82 -13.99 -5.49 9.31
N LEU A 83 -13.61 -5.86 8.09
CA LEU A 83 -13.67 -4.99 6.92
C LEU A 83 -15.11 -4.58 6.60
N GLY A 84 -16.08 -5.53 6.69
CA GLY A 84 -17.50 -5.24 6.53
C GLY A 84 -18.05 -4.31 7.61
N ASP A 85 -17.70 -4.54 8.88
CA ASP A 85 -18.11 -3.68 10.01
C ASP A 85 -17.56 -2.23 9.87
N LEU A 86 -16.47 -2.05 9.11
CA LEU A 86 -15.81 -0.76 8.85
C LEU A 86 -16.23 -0.10 7.53
N GLU A 87 -17.09 -0.73 6.74
CA GLU A 87 -17.51 -0.26 5.42
C GLU A 87 -16.32 -0.01 4.46
N MET A 88 -15.35 -0.97 4.44
CA MET A 88 -14.11 -0.87 3.68
C MET A 88 -14.14 -1.63 2.34
N ASP A 89 -15.32 -2.06 1.89
CA ASP A 89 -15.49 -2.91 0.70
C ASP A 89 -15.04 -2.24 -0.61
N GLU A 90 -14.94 -0.90 -0.63
CA GLU A 90 -14.49 -0.14 -1.81
C GLU A 90 -12.98 0.16 -1.83
N LYS A 91 -12.22 -0.30 -0.82
CA LYS A 91 -10.78 -0.04 -0.77
C LYS A 91 -9.99 -1.05 -1.61
N GLU A 92 -8.87 -0.56 -2.16
CA GLU A 92 -7.87 -1.44 -2.75
C GLU A 92 -7.22 -2.30 -1.67
N ILE A 93 -7.28 -3.62 -1.83
CA ILE A 93 -6.78 -4.59 -0.85
C ILE A 93 -5.81 -5.56 -1.51
N ILE A 94 -4.62 -5.70 -0.95
CA ILE A 94 -3.68 -6.78 -1.27
C ILE A 94 -3.65 -7.78 -0.11
N TYR A 95 -4.00 -9.03 -0.38
CA TYR A 95 -3.84 -10.12 0.59
C TYR A 95 -2.43 -10.67 0.56
N VAL A 96 -1.70 -10.53 1.67
CA VAL A 96 -0.31 -10.97 1.82
C VAL A 96 -0.28 -12.24 2.66
N PHE A 97 -0.16 -13.40 2.02
CA PHE A 97 0.00 -14.69 2.68
C PHE A 97 1.47 -14.86 3.08
N ASN A 98 1.77 -14.54 4.34
CA ASN A 98 3.12 -14.58 4.90
C ASN A 98 3.46 -15.92 5.54
N LYS A 99 4.72 -16.13 5.85
CA LYS A 99 5.28 -17.36 6.45
C LYS A 99 5.19 -18.58 5.53
N MET A 100 5.28 -18.38 4.22
CA MET A 100 5.29 -19.49 3.24
C MET A 100 6.43 -20.47 3.47
N ASP A 101 7.51 -20.06 4.12
CA ASP A 101 8.62 -20.94 4.57
C ASP A 101 8.19 -22.02 5.58
N LYS A 102 7.01 -21.86 6.20
CA LYS A 102 6.44 -22.82 7.16
C LYS A 102 5.29 -23.65 6.58
N VAL A 103 4.87 -23.40 5.34
CA VAL A 103 3.74 -24.09 4.69
C VAL A 103 4.23 -25.33 3.99
N SER A 104 3.68 -26.51 4.37
CA SER A 104 4.04 -27.78 3.75
C SER A 104 3.38 -28.01 2.39
N ASP A 105 2.18 -27.46 2.15
CA ASP A 105 1.47 -27.51 0.86
C ASP A 105 1.11 -26.09 0.40
N PRO A 106 1.96 -25.45 -0.40
CA PRO A 106 1.69 -24.12 -0.94
C PRO A 106 0.44 -24.05 -1.84
N THR A 107 0.00 -25.19 -2.41
CA THR A 107 -1.14 -25.23 -3.32
C THR A 107 -2.44 -24.90 -2.59
N ALA A 108 -2.59 -25.36 -1.35
CA ALA A 108 -3.77 -25.06 -0.54
C ALA A 108 -3.95 -23.56 -0.30
N ALA A 109 -2.88 -22.84 0.04
CA ALA A 109 -2.91 -21.40 0.23
C ALA A 109 -3.35 -20.64 -1.05
N SER A 110 -2.99 -21.16 -2.23
CA SER A 110 -3.33 -20.55 -3.52
C SER A 110 -4.82 -20.55 -3.85
N LEU A 111 -5.67 -21.21 -3.08
CA LEU A 111 -7.11 -21.26 -3.28
C LEU A 111 -7.86 -20.08 -2.66
N TYR A 112 -7.25 -19.41 -1.68
CA TYR A 112 -7.89 -18.32 -0.94
C TYR A 112 -7.84 -16.98 -1.69
N LYS A 113 -8.90 -16.18 -1.54
CA LYS A 113 -8.98 -14.78 -2.02
C LYS A 113 -8.59 -14.59 -3.49
N ARG A 114 -9.05 -15.47 -4.37
CA ARG A 114 -8.73 -15.41 -5.81
C ARG A 114 -9.30 -14.19 -6.52
N GLU A 115 -10.33 -13.62 -5.98
CA GLU A 115 -11.03 -12.42 -6.45
C GLU A 115 -10.28 -11.11 -6.15
N TYR A 116 -9.25 -11.16 -5.30
CA TYR A 116 -8.43 -10.01 -4.91
C TYR A 116 -6.99 -10.16 -5.37
N GLU A 117 -6.28 -9.03 -5.44
CA GLU A 117 -4.83 -9.06 -5.55
C GLU A 117 -4.22 -9.72 -4.32
N ARG A 118 -3.28 -10.65 -4.55
CA ARG A 118 -2.70 -11.45 -3.50
C ARG A 118 -1.28 -11.85 -3.82
N ILE A 119 -0.47 -11.95 -2.77
CA ILE A 119 0.91 -12.37 -2.88
C ILE A 119 1.27 -13.35 -1.77
N PHE A 120 2.13 -14.32 -2.09
CA PHE A 120 2.61 -15.35 -1.19
C PHE A 120 4.08 -15.11 -0.92
N ILE A 121 4.44 -14.85 0.34
CA ILE A 121 5.79 -14.46 0.72
C ILE A 121 6.27 -15.17 1.98
N SER A 122 7.60 -15.22 2.14
CA SER A 122 8.24 -15.28 3.43
C SER A 122 8.87 -13.92 3.72
N ALA A 123 8.41 -13.22 4.76
CA ALA A 123 9.01 -11.94 5.17
C ALA A 123 10.48 -12.07 5.63
N ARG A 124 11.03 -13.29 5.66
CA ARG A 124 12.44 -13.60 5.91
C ARG A 124 13.28 -13.72 4.64
N ASP A 125 12.64 -13.73 3.46
CA ASP A 125 13.32 -13.75 2.16
C ASP A 125 13.25 -12.38 1.51
N ASP A 126 14.40 -11.72 1.33
CA ASP A 126 14.50 -10.39 0.74
C ASP A 126 13.92 -10.34 -0.68
N ARG A 127 13.99 -11.45 -1.44
CA ARG A 127 13.42 -11.54 -2.80
C ARG A 127 11.89 -11.49 -2.77
N ASP A 128 11.26 -12.07 -1.75
CA ASP A 128 9.82 -12.01 -1.59
C ASP A 128 9.38 -10.61 -1.13
N LEU A 129 10.18 -9.93 -0.31
CA LEU A 129 9.93 -8.54 0.05
C LEU A 129 10.04 -7.60 -1.16
N GLU A 130 11.00 -7.82 -2.07
CA GLU A 130 11.07 -7.04 -3.31
C GLU A 130 9.84 -7.28 -4.20
N LYS A 131 9.37 -8.53 -4.36
CA LYS A 131 8.12 -8.83 -5.08
C LYS A 131 6.91 -8.13 -4.45
N LEU A 132 6.81 -8.10 -3.11
CA LEU A 132 5.73 -7.39 -2.43
C LEU A 132 5.77 -5.89 -2.73
N LYS A 133 6.95 -5.27 -2.73
CA LYS A 133 7.10 -3.86 -3.10
C LYS A 133 6.68 -3.59 -4.54
N GLU A 134 7.07 -4.47 -5.48
CA GLU A 134 6.66 -4.37 -6.88
C GLU A 134 5.14 -4.45 -7.04
N GLU A 135 4.49 -5.37 -6.33
CA GLU A 135 3.03 -5.52 -6.36
C GLU A 135 2.31 -4.30 -5.77
N ILE A 136 2.80 -3.77 -4.65
CA ILE A 136 2.28 -2.52 -4.07
C ILE A 136 2.36 -1.37 -5.08
N VAL A 137 3.51 -1.20 -5.73
CA VAL A 137 3.71 -0.14 -6.73
C VAL A 137 2.81 -0.33 -7.94
N LYS A 138 2.63 -1.57 -8.39
CA LYS A 138 1.74 -1.92 -9.51
C LYS A 138 0.31 -1.47 -9.20
N VAL A 139 -0.25 -1.90 -8.07
CA VAL A 139 -1.63 -1.57 -7.65
C VAL A 139 -1.79 -0.04 -7.50
N ILE A 140 -0.85 0.64 -6.85
CA ILE A 140 -0.89 2.10 -6.73
C ILE A 140 -0.90 2.78 -8.11
N LYS A 141 -0.14 2.25 -9.09
CA LYS A 141 -0.02 2.83 -10.43
C LYS A 141 -1.18 2.46 -11.37
N GLU A 142 -2.02 1.48 -11.04
CA GLU A 142 -3.22 1.15 -11.82
C GLU A 142 -4.22 2.30 -11.86
N ASP A 143 -4.33 3.08 -10.79
CA ASP A 143 -5.16 4.29 -10.72
C ASP A 143 -4.54 5.53 -11.41
N TYR A 144 -3.31 5.42 -11.92
CA TYR A 144 -2.64 6.53 -12.58
C TYR A 144 -3.22 6.75 -13.97
N ARG A 145 -3.47 8.02 -14.31
CA ARG A 145 -3.95 8.45 -15.63
C ARG A 145 -2.82 8.94 -16.50
N GLN A 146 -2.77 8.47 -17.73
CA GLN A 146 -1.84 9.02 -18.71
C GLN A 146 -2.33 10.39 -19.17
N VAL A 147 -1.46 11.37 -19.09
CA VAL A 147 -1.74 12.77 -19.44
C VAL A 147 -0.58 13.38 -20.21
N THR A 148 -0.90 14.39 -21.00
CA THR A 148 0.07 15.31 -21.58
C THR A 148 -0.04 16.64 -20.85
N MET A 149 1.04 17.14 -20.28
CA MET A 149 1.08 18.41 -19.57
C MET A 149 1.90 19.43 -20.36
N HIS A 150 1.46 20.69 -20.36
CA HIS A 150 2.22 21.79 -20.90
C HIS A 150 2.60 22.76 -19.77
N ILE A 151 3.88 22.82 -19.45
CA ILE A 151 4.43 23.56 -18.32
C ILE A 151 5.26 24.72 -18.87
N SER A 152 4.81 25.96 -18.66
CA SER A 152 5.54 27.17 -19.06
C SER A 152 6.94 27.20 -18.46
N PHE A 153 7.92 27.75 -19.17
CA PHE A 153 9.29 27.91 -18.69
C PHE A 153 9.40 28.69 -17.37
N GLU A 154 8.43 29.56 -17.06
CA GLU A 154 8.36 30.29 -15.79
C GLU A 154 7.98 29.39 -14.60
N LYS A 155 7.46 28.21 -14.84
CA LYS A 155 6.97 27.24 -13.85
C LYS A 155 7.96 26.07 -13.64
N GLY A 156 9.24 26.35 -13.68
CA GLY A 156 10.30 25.34 -13.54
C GLY A 156 10.18 24.45 -12.31
N ALA A 157 9.71 24.98 -11.18
CA ALA A 157 9.49 24.18 -9.97
C ALA A 157 8.40 23.09 -10.14
N ILE A 158 7.39 23.31 -10.98
CA ILE A 158 6.38 22.29 -11.30
C ILE A 158 6.98 21.20 -12.19
N LEU A 159 7.78 21.61 -13.19
CA LEU A 159 8.47 20.66 -14.04
C LEU A 159 9.43 19.78 -13.24
N ASP A 160 10.22 20.40 -12.35
CA ASP A 160 11.15 19.68 -11.47
C ASP A 160 10.40 18.68 -10.54
N TYR A 161 9.26 19.09 -10.01
CA TYR A 161 8.41 18.20 -9.22
C TYR A 161 8.02 16.92 -9.99
N PHE A 162 7.55 17.07 -11.23
CA PHE A 162 7.17 15.90 -12.04
C PHE A 162 8.36 15.08 -12.48
N MET A 163 9.46 15.70 -12.89
CA MET A 163 10.69 15.01 -13.26
C MET A 163 11.29 14.20 -12.10
N THR A 164 11.10 14.67 -10.86
CA THR A 164 11.64 14.01 -9.65
C THR A 164 10.73 12.90 -9.12
N ASN A 165 9.40 13.02 -9.27
CA ASN A 165 8.46 12.13 -8.58
C ASN A 165 7.70 11.18 -9.52
N TYR A 166 7.87 11.30 -10.85
CA TYR A 166 7.15 10.50 -11.85
C TYR A 166 8.07 9.98 -12.94
N ASP A 167 7.69 8.85 -13.53
CA ASP A 167 8.33 8.32 -14.74
C ASP A 167 7.80 9.09 -15.95
N ILE A 168 8.66 9.89 -16.60
CA ILE A 168 8.30 10.65 -17.79
C ILE A 168 8.37 9.74 -19.01
N LEU A 169 7.25 9.60 -19.73
CA LEU A 169 7.14 8.76 -20.92
C LEU A 169 7.70 9.44 -22.15
N ASN A 170 7.47 10.75 -22.28
CA ASN A 170 7.97 11.56 -23.38
C ASN A 170 8.19 13.01 -22.93
N THR A 171 9.12 13.70 -23.59
CA THR A 171 9.40 15.13 -23.36
C THR A 171 9.54 15.83 -24.71
N ASP A 172 8.83 16.94 -24.89
CA ASP A 172 8.91 17.82 -26.05
C ASP A 172 8.92 19.29 -25.61
N TYR A 173 9.19 20.20 -26.50
CA TYR A 173 9.31 21.63 -26.22
C TYR A 173 8.65 22.44 -27.31
N ASP A 174 8.01 23.53 -26.91
CA ASP A 174 7.55 24.55 -27.83
C ASP A 174 8.11 25.94 -27.40
N ASN A 175 7.67 26.99 -28.07
CA ASN A 175 8.11 28.35 -27.77
C ASN A 175 7.54 28.93 -26.44
N LYS A 176 6.69 28.20 -25.75
CA LYS A 176 6.00 28.63 -24.52
C LYS A 176 6.37 27.79 -23.31
N GLY A 177 6.86 26.56 -23.49
CA GLY A 177 7.15 25.69 -22.38
C GLY A 177 7.63 24.31 -22.75
N THR A 178 7.68 23.44 -21.74
CA THR A 178 7.99 22.02 -21.85
C THR A 178 6.68 21.22 -21.87
N ILE A 179 6.61 20.27 -22.79
CA ILE A 179 5.51 19.31 -22.90
C ILE A 179 6.01 17.99 -22.39
N ILE A 180 5.36 17.44 -21.36
CA ILE A 180 5.71 16.13 -20.82
C ILE A 180 4.50 15.18 -20.91
N GLU A 181 4.77 13.92 -21.21
CA GLU A 181 3.80 12.85 -21.16
C GLU A 181 4.17 11.90 -20.02
N LEU A 182 3.22 11.62 -19.15
CA LEU A 182 3.45 10.80 -17.96
C LEU A 182 2.15 10.15 -17.49
N LYS A 183 2.27 9.17 -16.58
CA LYS A 183 1.12 8.69 -15.81
C LYS A 183 1.12 9.38 -14.44
N ILE A 184 0.01 10.02 -14.10
CA ILE A 184 -0.14 10.88 -12.90
C ILE A 184 -1.20 10.31 -11.96
N SER A 185 -0.97 10.42 -10.66
CA SER A 185 -1.91 10.00 -9.61
C SER A 185 -3.20 10.84 -9.67
N LYS A 186 -4.30 10.28 -9.16
CA LYS A 186 -5.59 10.97 -9.07
C LYS A 186 -5.51 12.29 -8.27
N GLY A 187 -4.71 12.29 -7.18
CA GLY A 187 -4.52 13.48 -6.36
C GLY A 187 -3.80 14.60 -7.10
N ASP A 188 -2.71 14.29 -7.79
CA ASP A 188 -1.97 15.27 -8.57
C ASP A 188 -2.71 15.68 -9.86
N TYR A 189 -3.52 14.78 -10.43
CA TYR A 189 -4.39 15.11 -11.56
C TYR A 189 -5.30 16.30 -11.20
N GLY A 190 -6.02 16.24 -10.09
CA GLY A 190 -6.89 17.35 -9.66
C GLY A 190 -6.12 18.63 -9.33
N LYS A 191 -4.95 18.50 -8.69
CA LYS A 191 -4.13 19.64 -8.29
C LYS A 191 -3.50 20.38 -9.48
N TYR A 192 -3.14 19.66 -10.53
CA TYR A 192 -2.42 20.20 -11.69
C TYR A 192 -3.24 20.18 -12.98
N GLU A 193 -4.56 20.04 -12.89
CA GLU A 193 -5.48 19.95 -14.04
C GLU A 193 -5.29 21.09 -15.05
N SER A 194 -4.97 22.30 -14.58
CA SER A 194 -4.75 23.47 -15.44
C SER A 194 -3.54 23.38 -16.38
N TYR A 195 -2.65 22.42 -16.16
CA TYR A 195 -1.49 22.15 -17.02
C TYR A 195 -1.71 20.97 -17.97
N ILE A 196 -2.80 20.23 -17.81
CA ILE A 196 -3.14 19.06 -18.64
C ILE A 196 -3.83 19.56 -19.92
N LYS A 197 -3.41 18.96 -21.06
CA LYS A 197 -3.97 19.24 -22.39
C LYS A 197 -5.06 18.24 -22.77
#